data_ad856434d5a34fdce2ea8a00642b18ab
#
_entry.id   ad856434d5a34fdce2ea8a00642b18ab
#
_cell.length_a   1.000
_cell.length_b   1.000
_cell.length_c   1.000
_cell.angle_alpha   90.00
_cell.angle_beta   90.00
_cell.angle_gamma   90.00
#
_symmetry.space_group_name_H-M   'P 1'
#
loop_
_entity.id
_entity.type
_entity.pdbx_description
1 polymer ?
#
loop_
_entity_poly.entity_id
_entity_poly.type
_entity_poly.pdbx_seq_one_letter_code
_entity_poly.pdbx_strand_id
1 'polypeptide(L)'
;FWKLPTSSSFHLKFLEHSLEDLEGQLANHQIFLHKFYGDTEDILKFLIDKHEIKEIYSTRIIKNDYLTNLDKRCDELFRCKNIVWRQYDQFGIQIQKRKRSEWANHWNKFINIDPKDLLINCNFITPDQQNFHKVVTNEFNTNFIQSGGRRRALSLLESFLSTRSENYQSEMSSPITGQISCSRLSPHIAYGTISLREINSHLEKTLKEDLTIQNRKSLKSFKSRLAWHCHFIQKIYDEPEIEKQNMNRAYDDIRQNYDERKFLAWKNGDTGYPFVDACMRYLKNRGWINFRMRAMLVSFASYQLWLDWRLTSKYL
;
A
#
# COMPACT_ATOMS: atom_id res chain seq x y z
N PHE A 1 -14.83 5.03 -0.41
CA PHE A 1 -13.65 4.22 -0.17
C PHE A 1 -13.73 3.51 1.20
N TRP A 2 -13.88 4.23 2.31
CA TRP A 2 -13.84 3.65 3.67
C TRP A 2 -14.97 2.67 3.99
N LYS A 3 -16.01 2.59 3.16
CA LYS A 3 -17.09 1.58 3.25
C LYS A 3 -16.77 0.29 2.48
N LEU A 4 -15.65 0.23 1.76
CA LEU A 4 -15.25 -1.00 1.06
C LEU A 4 -14.86 -2.09 2.06
N PRO A 5 -15.19 -3.36 1.80
CA PRO A 5 -14.85 -4.47 2.69
C PRO A 5 -13.34 -4.68 2.86
N THR A 6 -12.53 -4.16 1.93
CA THR A 6 -11.07 -4.18 1.97
C THR A 6 -10.46 -3.01 2.76
N SER A 7 -11.28 -2.09 3.26
CA SER A 7 -10.85 -0.97 4.09
C SER A 7 -11.06 -1.27 5.57
N SER A 8 -10.15 -0.80 6.41
CA SER A 8 -10.23 -0.99 7.86
C SER A 8 -9.83 0.28 8.61
N SER A 9 -10.16 0.34 9.89
CA SER A 9 -9.72 1.41 10.79
C SER A 9 -8.19 1.53 10.89
N PHE A 10 -7.45 0.41 10.74
CA PHE A 10 -5.99 0.44 10.69
C PHE A 10 -5.48 1.28 9.52
N HIS A 11 -6.10 1.15 8.34
CA HIS A 11 -5.75 1.94 7.16
C HIS A 11 -6.04 3.42 7.37
N LEU A 12 -7.22 3.75 7.91
CA LEU A 12 -7.59 5.14 8.16
C LEU A 12 -6.66 5.79 9.18
N LYS A 13 -6.39 5.10 10.29
CA LYS A 13 -5.51 5.63 11.35
C LYS A 13 -4.08 5.82 10.85
N PHE A 14 -3.58 4.90 10.03
CA PHE A 14 -2.29 5.04 9.39
C PHE A 14 -2.23 6.26 8.46
N LEU A 15 -3.31 6.50 7.70
CA LEU A 15 -3.44 7.69 6.84
C LEU A 15 -3.48 8.97 7.68
N GLU A 16 -4.28 9.02 8.74
CA GLU A 16 -4.35 10.18 9.65
C GLU A 16 -2.97 10.56 10.17
N HIS A 17 -2.22 9.60 10.76
CA HIS A 17 -0.85 9.84 11.21
C HIS A 17 0.08 10.31 10.08
N SER A 18 -0.13 9.81 8.86
CA SER A 18 0.69 10.20 7.71
C SER A 18 0.40 11.63 7.26
N LEU A 19 -0.87 12.05 7.30
CA LEU A 19 -1.28 13.41 6.98
C LEU A 19 -0.84 14.41 8.08
N GLU A 20 -0.93 14.03 9.35
CA GLU A 20 -0.42 14.85 10.47
C GLU A 20 1.09 15.09 10.35
N ASP A 21 1.86 14.04 10.05
CA ASP A 21 3.30 14.16 9.86
C ASP A 21 3.65 15.01 8.63
N LEU A 22 2.91 14.87 7.52
CA LEU A 22 3.07 15.70 6.33
C LEU A 22 2.75 17.16 6.61
N GLU A 23 1.65 17.43 7.30
CA GLU A 23 1.24 18.78 7.71
C GLU A 23 2.33 19.46 8.55
N GLY A 24 2.89 18.74 9.54
CA GLY A 24 4.00 19.24 10.33
C GLY A 24 5.27 19.52 9.53
N GLN A 25 5.57 18.73 8.50
CA GLN A 25 6.72 18.99 7.61
C GLN A 25 6.46 20.19 6.70
N LEU A 26 5.27 20.33 6.14
CA LEU A 26 4.90 21.44 5.26
C LEU A 26 4.83 22.77 6.03
N ALA A 27 4.44 22.77 7.28
CA ALA A 27 4.39 23.95 8.14
C ALA A 27 5.76 24.62 8.28
N ASN A 28 6.87 23.85 8.26
CA ASN A 28 8.22 24.39 8.26
C ASN A 28 8.55 25.27 7.02
N HIS A 29 7.76 25.09 5.95
CA HIS A 29 7.86 25.85 4.71
C HIS A 29 6.71 26.85 4.55
N GLN A 30 5.92 27.09 5.59
CA GLN A 30 4.73 27.96 5.57
C GLN A 30 3.65 27.49 4.56
N ILE A 31 3.57 26.17 4.32
CA ILE A 31 2.58 25.54 3.46
C ILE A 31 1.52 24.87 4.32
N PHE A 32 0.26 25.14 4.01
CA PHE A 32 -0.87 24.52 4.69
C PHE A 32 -1.42 23.34 3.89
N LEU A 33 -1.57 22.18 4.56
CA LEU A 33 -2.21 21.02 3.98
C LEU A 33 -3.74 21.13 4.19
N HIS A 34 -4.47 21.29 3.09
CA HIS A 34 -5.94 21.30 3.14
C HIS A 34 -6.47 19.88 3.03
N LYS A 35 -7.30 19.48 4.01
CA LYS A 35 -7.90 18.15 4.10
C LYS A 35 -9.41 18.24 3.93
N PHE A 36 -9.93 17.56 2.93
CA PHE A 36 -11.36 17.51 2.63
C PHE A 36 -11.89 16.09 2.85
N TYR A 37 -13.06 15.97 3.44
CA TYR A 37 -13.71 14.70 3.70
C TYR A 37 -15.06 14.66 2.99
N GLY A 38 -15.24 13.75 2.04
CA GLY A 38 -16.46 13.65 1.28
C GLY A 38 -16.30 12.83 0.00
N ASP A 39 -17.25 12.94 -0.89
CA ASP A 39 -17.11 12.38 -2.24
C ASP A 39 -16.06 13.19 -3.01
N THR A 40 -15.12 12.48 -3.64
CA THR A 40 -13.98 13.11 -4.32
C THR A 40 -14.44 13.97 -5.50
N GLU A 41 -15.45 13.54 -6.25
CA GLU A 41 -15.95 14.26 -7.39
C GLU A 41 -16.64 15.57 -6.97
N ASP A 42 -17.44 15.53 -5.91
CA ASP A 42 -18.12 16.72 -5.38
C ASP A 42 -17.12 17.74 -4.83
N ILE A 43 -16.09 17.28 -4.12
CA ILE A 43 -15.01 18.13 -3.62
C ILE A 43 -14.25 18.79 -4.78
N LEU A 44 -13.92 18.02 -5.81
CA LEU A 44 -13.21 18.54 -6.99
C LEU A 44 -14.06 19.54 -7.76
N LYS A 45 -15.38 19.28 -7.96
CA LYS A 45 -16.31 20.24 -8.57
C LYS A 45 -16.32 21.54 -7.80
N PHE A 46 -16.48 21.47 -6.46
CA PHE A 46 -16.46 22.66 -5.60
C PHE A 46 -15.18 23.48 -5.76
N LEU A 47 -14.02 22.83 -5.69
CA LEU A 47 -12.73 23.51 -5.83
C LEU A 47 -12.54 24.12 -7.22
N ILE A 48 -12.95 23.43 -8.27
CA ILE A 48 -12.87 23.90 -9.66
C ILE A 48 -13.79 25.12 -9.88
N ASP A 49 -14.99 25.11 -9.33
CA ASP A 49 -15.95 26.20 -9.49
C ASP A 49 -15.55 27.44 -8.66
N LYS A 50 -14.80 27.26 -7.59
CA LYS A 50 -14.32 28.35 -6.71
C LYS A 50 -13.00 28.95 -7.15
N HIS A 51 -12.15 28.19 -7.83
CA HIS A 51 -10.81 28.58 -8.19
C HIS A 51 -10.57 28.32 -9.68
N GLU A 52 -9.78 29.20 -10.32
CA GLU A 52 -9.38 29.03 -11.72
C GLU A 52 -8.31 27.93 -11.87
N ILE A 53 -8.68 26.67 -11.59
CA ILE A 53 -7.78 25.53 -11.68
C ILE A 53 -7.50 25.20 -13.15
N LYS A 54 -6.24 25.23 -13.56
CA LYS A 54 -5.78 24.88 -14.91
C LYS A 54 -5.14 23.50 -14.99
N GLU A 55 -4.46 23.09 -13.92
CA GLU A 55 -3.76 21.80 -13.87
C GLU A 55 -4.00 21.11 -12.52
N ILE A 56 -4.12 19.78 -12.57
CA ILE A 56 -4.20 18.92 -11.39
C ILE A 56 -3.07 17.89 -11.47
N TYR A 57 -2.38 17.68 -10.36
CA TYR A 57 -1.28 16.74 -10.25
C TYR A 57 -1.64 15.61 -9.28
N SER A 58 -1.41 14.38 -9.68
CA SER A 58 -1.59 13.22 -8.81
C SER A 58 -0.60 12.10 -9.12
N THR A 59 -0.50 11.12 -8.23
CA THR A 59 0.16 9.86 -8.56
C THR A 59 -0.81 8.91 -9.25
N ARG A 60 -0.32 8.20 -10.26
CA ARG A 60 -1.05 7.09 -10.87
C ARG A 60 -0.92 5.88 -9.97
N ILE A 61 -2.04 5.47 -9.38
CA ILE A 61 -2.11 4.28 -8.54
C ILE A 61 -2.77 3.16 -9.35
N ILE A 62 -2.19 1.97 -9.34
CA ILE A 62 -2.85 0.78 -9.86
C ILE A 62 -3.91 0.37 -8.85
N LYS A 63 -5.14 0.21 -9.28
CA LYS A 63 -6.33 0.33 -8.43
C LYS A 63 -7.28 -0.84 -8.62
N ASN A 64 -8.11 -1.03 -7.60
CA ASN A 64 -9.33 -1.82 -7.72
C ASN A 64 -10.37 -1.08 -8.60
N ASP A 65 -11.42 -1.79 -8.99
CA ASP A 65 -12.48 -1.24 -9.86
C ASP A 65 -13.11 0.05 -9.33
N TYR A 66 -13.28 0.17 -8.01
CA TYR A 66 -13.88 1.37 -7.41
C TYR A 66 -13.06 2.62 -7.73
N LEU A 67 -11.75 2.57 -7.46
CA LEU A 67 -10.85 3.70 -7.72
C LEU A 67 -10.62 3.93 -9.21
N THR A 68 -10.64 2.88 -10.02
CA THR A 68 -10.56 2.98 -11.49
C THR A 68 -11.77 3.73 -12.06
N ASN A 69 -12.98 3.44 -11.55
CA ASN A 69 -14.19 4.14 -11.97
C ASN A 69 -14.23 5.59 -11.46
N LEU A 70 -13.69 5.84 -10.26
CA LEU A 70 -13.52 7.21 -9.75
C LEU A 70 -12.61 8.02 -10.66
N ASP A 71 -11.47 7.47 -11.08
CA ASP A 71 -10.55 8.17 -12.00
C ASP A 71 -11.21 8.48 -13.35
N LYS A 72 -12.02 7.58 -13.89
CA LYS A 72 -12.76 7.84 -15.14
C LYS A 72 -13.70 9.05 -14.99
N ARG A 73 -14.47 9.11 -13.90
CA ARG A 73 -15.35 10.24 -13.63
C ARG A 73 -14.59 11.55 -13.43
N CYS A 74 -13.45 11.49 -12.72
CA CYS A 74 -12.57 12.66 -12.57
C CYS A 74 -12.00 13.12 -13.92
N ASP A 75 -11.55 12.19 -14.77
CA ASP A 75 -11.04 12.52 -16.11
C ASP A 75 -12.11 13.19 -17.00
N GLU A 76 -13.35 12.69 -16.96
CA GLU A 76 -14.48 13.28 -17.65
C GLU A 76 -14.77 14.71 -17.14
N LEU A 77 -14.79 14.91 -15.82
CA LEU A 77 -14.95 16.23 -15.20
C LEU A 77 -13.86 17.21 -15.66
N PHE A 78 -12.60 16.79 -15.63
CA PHE A 78 -11.47 17.64 -15.99
C PHE A 78 -11.48 18.00 -17.47
N ARG A 79 -11.83 17.07 -18.35
CA ARG A 79 -12.01 17.34 -19.78
C ARG A 79 -13.11 18.35 -20.05
N CYS A 80 -14.28 18.20 -19.40
CA CYS A 80 -15.41 19.14 -19.53
C CYS A 80 -15.05 20.57 -19.06
N LYS A 81 -14.11 20.72 -18.13
CA LYS A 81 -13.66 22.00 -17.58
C LYS A 81 -12.34 22.49 -18.19
N ASN A 82 -11.81 21.83 -19.24
CA ASN A 82 -10.52 22.13 -19.87
C ASN A 82 -9.34 22.14 -18.91
N ILE A 83 -9.33 21.24 -17.92
CA ILE A 83 -8.25 21.10 -16.92
C ILE A 83 -7.29 20.02 -17.37
N VAL A 84 -6.00 20.28 -17.30
CA VAL A 84 -4.95 19.32 -17.59
C VAL A 84 -4.69 18.45 -16.37
N TRP A 85 -4.90 17.14 -16.49
CA TRP A 85 -4.56 16.19 -15.42
C TRP A 85 -3.22 15.51 -15.68
N ARG A 86 -2.22 15.79 -14.83
CA ARG A 86 -0.88 15.20 -14.90
C ARG A 86 -0.72 14.11 -13.86
N GLN A 87 -0.55 12.88 -14.30
CA GLN A 87 -0.34 11.73 -13.43
C GLN A 87 1.11 11.25 -13.50
N TYR A 88 1.73 11.04 -12.33
CA TYR A 88 3.10 10.53 -12.20
C TYR A 88 3.10 9.10 -11.69
N ASP A 89 4.00 8.27 -12.24
CA ASP A 89 4.09 6.86 -11.85
C ASP A 89 4.77 6.71 -10.50
N GLN A 90 4.09 6.04 -9.57
CA GLN A 90 4.58 5.79 -8.22
C GLN A 90 5.54 4.61 -8.16
N PHE A 91 5.33 3.60 -9.02
CA PHE A 91 6.05 2.33 -8.99
C PHE A 91 6.75 2.04 -10.32
N GLY A 92 7.73 1.13 -10.30
CA GLY A 92 8.47 0.71 -11.48
C GLY A 92 7.67 -0.26 -12.36
N ILE A 93 6.54 0.21 -12.87
CA ILE A 93 5.65 -0.50 -13.78
C ILE A 93 5.69 0.11 -15.18
N GLN A 94 5.44 -0.69 -16.19
CA GLN A 94 5.30 -0.22 -17.57
C GLN A 94 3.82 -0.05 -17.92
N ILE A 95 3.44 1.15 -18.33
CA ILE A 95 2.05 1.55 -18.60
C ILE A 95 1.61 1.19 -20.02
N GLN A 96 2.55 0.95 -20.96
CA GLN A 96 2.24 0.64 -22.35
C GLN A 96 2.50 -0.84 -22.68
N LYS A 97 1.97 -1.32 -23.84
CA LYS A 97 2.26 -2.65 -24.35
C LYS A 97 3.76 -2.91 -24.40
N ARG A 98 4.21 -4.00 -23.77
CA ARG A 98 5.62 -4.36 -23.61
C ARG A 98 5.87 -5.84 -23.82
N LYS A 99 7.13 -6.17 -24.01
CA LYS A 99 7.61 -7.55 -23.88
C LYS A 99 7.94 -7.82 -22.41
N ARG A 100 7.46 -8.93 -21.86
CA ARG A 100 7.72 -9.33 -20.47
C ARG A 100 9.23 -9.38 -20.16
N SER A 101 10.07 -9.74 -21.14
CA SER A 101 11.52 -9.77 -21.03
C SER A 101 12.17 -8.39 -20.77
N GLU A 102 11.47 -7.28 -21.04
CA GLU A 102 11.99 -5.91 -20.89
C GLU A 102 11.69 -5.33 -19.52
N TRP A 103 10.82 -5.96 -18.72
CA TRP A 103 10.41 -5.44 -17.42
C TRP A 103 11.56 -5.24 -16.44
N ALA A 104 12.49 -6.20 -16.35
CA ALA A 104 13.63 -6.10 -15.44
C ALA A 104 14.52 -4.89 -15.76
N ASN A 105 14.75 -4.61 -17.04
CA ASN A 105 15.52 -3.44 -17.47
C ASN A 105 14.79 -2.12 -17.13
N HIS A 106 13.47 -2.09 -17.34
CA HIS A 106 12.65 -0.94 -16.97
C HIS A 106 12.70 -0.69 -15.46
N TRP A 107 12.48 -1.74 -14.67
CA TRP A 107 12.53 -1.63 -13.21
C TRP A 107 13.90 -1.17 -12.72
N ASN A 108 15.00 -1.69 -13.26
CA ASN A 108 16.35 -1.26 -12.93
C ASN A 108 16.58 0.23 -13.26
N LYS A 109 16.08 0.71 -14.39
CA LYS A 109 16.14 2.14 -14.72
C LYS A 109 15.33 2.98 -13.72
N PHE A 110 14.11 2.54 -13.41
CA PHE A 110 13.23 3.23 -12.47
C PHE A 110 13.84 3.35 -11.06
N ILE A 111 14.34 2.24 -10.52
CA ILE A 111 14.74 2.18 -9.11
C ILE A 111 16.04 2.94 -8.82
N ASN A 112 16.87 3.15 -9.82
CA ASN A 112 18.16 3.84 -9.71
C ASN A 112 18.08 5.34 -10.03
N ILE A 113 16.88 5.89 -10.25
CA ILE A 113 16.70 7.35 -10.35
C ILE A 113 16.77 7.93 -8.94
N ASP A 114 17.68 8.86 -8.71
CA ASP A 114 17.81 9.52 -7.42
C ASP A 114 16.52 10.29 -7.06
N PRO A 115 16.07 10.20 -5.79
CA PRO A 115 15.01 11.06 -5.30
C PRO A 115 15.40 12.53 -5.48
N LYS A 116 14.44 13.34 -5.88
CA LYS A 116 14.64 14.79 -5.99
C LYS A 116 14.19 15.47 -4.70
N ASP A 117 14.92 16.49 -4.29
CA ASP A 117 14.51 17.36 -3.21
C ASP A 117 13.29 18.18 -3.60
N LEU A 118 12.49 18.55 -2.61
CA LEU A 118 11.35 19.42 -2.79
C LEU A 118 11.85 20.85 -3.10
N LEU A 119 11.55 21.32 -4.30
CA LEU A 119 11.76 22.72 -4.67
C LEU A 119 10.44 23.45 -4.52
N ILE A 120 10.34 24.35 -3.53
CA ILE A 120 9.18 25.17 -3.29
C ILE A 120 9.43 26.56 -3.85
N ASN A 121 8.83 26.83 -5.01
CA ASN A 121 8.89 28.13 -5.64
C ASN A 121 7.52 28.49 -6.23
N CYS A 122 6.51 28.61 -5.36
CA CYS A 122 5.15 28.93 -5.74
C CYS A 122 4.42 29.66 -4.61
N ASN A 123 3.42 30.44 -4.97
CA ASN A 123 2.50 31.05 -4.01
C ASN A 123 1.39 30.06 -3.68
N PHE A 124 1.07 29.92 -2.40
CA PHE A 124 -0.01 29.07 -1.90
C PHE A 124 -1.24 29.92 -1.61
N ILE A 125 -2.41 29.39 -1.94
CA ILE A 125 -3.70 29.98 -1.58
C ILE A 125 -4.38 29.09 -0.54
N THR A 126 -5.16 29.71 0.35
CA THR A 126 -6.03 28.98 1.28
C THR A 126 -7.42 28.88 0.65
N PRO A 127 -7.86 27.69 0.24
CA PRO A 127 -9.21 27.53 -0.29
C PRO A 127 -10.25 27.70 0.81
N ASP A 128 -11.45 28.20 0.45
CA ASP A 128 -12.60 28.21 1.35
C ASP A 128 -12.92 26.79 1.83
N GLN A 129 -13.02 26.62 3.13
CA GLN A 129 -13.40 25.34 3.72
C GLN A 129 -14.92 25.23 3.74
N GLN A 130 -15.49 24.36 2.92
CA GLN A 130 -16.84 23.89 3.07
C GLN A 130 -16.83 22.64 3.98
N ASN A 131 -17.81 22.53 4.88
CA ASN A 131 -17.95 21.35 5.74
C ASN A 131 -18.45 20.15 4.88
N PHE A 132 -17.53 19.47 4.26
CA PHE A 132 -17.77 18.13 3.72
C PHE A 132 -17.79 17.13 4.89
N HIS A 133 -18.68 16.14 4.82
CA HIS A 133 -18.95 15.22 5.93
C HIS A 133 -17.67 14.61 6.55
N LYS A 134 -17.57 14.71 7.87
CA LYS A 134 -16.49 14.06 8.63
C LYS A 134 -16.65 12.54 8.57
N VAL A 135 -15.58 11.82 8.31
CA VAL A 135 -15.59 10.35 8.43
C VAL A 135 -15.68 10.00 9.92
N VAL A 136 -16.79 9.40 10.31
CA VAL A 136 -16.95 8.86 11.67
C VAL A 136 -16.38 7.45 11.65
N THR A 137 -15.30 7.24 12.38
CA THR A 137 -14.76 5.90 12.64
C THR A 137 -15.23 5.44 14.01
N ASN A 138 -15.66 4.18 14.10
CA ASN A 138 -15.86 3.55 15.40
C ASN A 138 -14.53 3.50 16.14
N GLU A 139 -14.55 3.81 17.43
CA GLU A 139 -13.37 3.69 18.28
C GLU A 139 -12.92 2.22 18.33
N PHE A 140 -11.73 1.96 17.84
CA PHE A 140 -11.08 0.66 17.95
C PHE A 140 -9.92 0.76 18.96
N ASN A 141 -9.68 -0.35 19.66
CA ASN A 141 -8.54 -0.44 20.57
C ASN A 141 -7.24 -0.35 19.74
N THR A 142 -6.62 0.83 19.75
CA THR A 142 -5.54 1.23 18.84
C THR A 142 -4.14 1.00 19.42
N ASN A 143 -4.00 0.33 20.56
CA ASN A 143 -2.73 0.23 21.30
C ASN A 143 -1.57 -0.42 20.55
N PHE A 144 -1.82 -1.00 19.36
CA PHE A 144 -0.83 -1.77 18.60
C PHE A 144 -0.74 -1.40 17.12
N ILE A 145 -1.31 -0.27 16.71
CA ILE A 145 -1.27 0.16 15.31
C ILE A 145 0.13 0.63 14.93
N GLN A 146 0.60 0.19 13.78
CA GLN A 146 1.80 0.77 13.19
C GLN A 146 1.53 2.23 12.81
N SER A 147 2.30 3.16 13.38
CA SER A 147 2.17 4.58 13.08
C SER A 147 2.57 4.88 11.64
N GLY A 148 1.79 5.75 10.98
CA GLY A 148 2.10 6.31 9.67
C GLY A 148 3.12 7.45 9.74
N GLY A 149 3.38 8.08 8.59
CA GLY A 149 4.23 9.26 8.46
C GLY A 149 5.65 8.97 7.97
N ARG A 150 6.24 9.97 7.32
CA ARG A 150 7.57 9.90 6.73
C ARG A 150 8.68 9.72 7.77
N ARG A 151 8.62 10.48 8.88
CA ARG A 151 9.60 10.36 9.97
C ARG A 151 9.64 8.93 10.51
N ARG A 152 8.47 8.30 10.67
CA ARG A 152 8.38 6.91 11.10
C ARG A 152 8.92 5.94 10.05
N ALA A 153 8.65 6.17 8.76
CA ALA A 153 9.20 5.37 7.67
C ALA A 153 10.72 5.38 7.66
N LEU A 154 11.33 6.56 7.79
CA LEU A 154 12.80 6.71 7.84
C LEU A 154 13.40 6.02 9.05
N SER A 155 12.82 6.19 10.25
CA SER A 155 13.29 5.49 11.46
C SER A 155 13.20 3.95 11.32
N LEU A 156 12.15 3.43 10.69
CA LEU A 156 12.02 2.00 10.40
C LEU A 156 13.05 1.52 9.38
N LEU A 157 13.32 2.30 8.35
CA LEU A 157 14.34 1.99 7.35
C LEU A 157 15.73 1.97 7.98
N GLU A 158 16.10 3.01 8.72
CA GLU A 158 17.37 3.12 9.42
C GLU A 158 17.60 1.95 10.37
N SER A 159 16.64 1.67 11.27
CA SER A 159 16.77 0.53 12.19
C SER A 159 16.83 -0.82 11.47
N PHE A 160 16.17 -0.95 10.32
CA PHE A 160 16.25 -2.16 9.51
C PHE A 160 17.63 -2.32 8.88
N LEU A 161 18.16 -1.28 8.26
CA LEU A 161 19.45 -1.34 7.58
C LEU A 161 20.63 -1.50 8.56
N SER A 162 20.53 -0.88 9.75
CA SER A 162 21.63 -0.92 10.75
C SER A 162 21.67 -2.21 11.57
N THR A 163 20.52 -2.77 11.96
CA THR A 163 20.51 -3.89 12.93
C THR A 163 19.54 -5.01 12.55
N ARG A 164 18.27 -4.70 12.26
CA ARG A 164 17.21 -5.72 12.12
C ARG A 164 17.33 -6.58 10.88
N SER A 165 18.09 -6.15 9.88
CA SER A 165 18.27 -6.89 8.63
C SER A 165 19.22 -8.07 8.76
N GLU A 166 20.00 -8.19 9.80
CA GLU A 166 21.04 -9.22 9.91
C GLU A 166 20.48 -10.63 9.71
N ASN A 167 19.37 -10.94 10.37
CA ASN A 167 18.69 -12.22 10.27
C ASN A 167 17.48 -12.23 9.30
N TYR A 168 17.28 -11.15 8.54
CA TYR A 168 16.09 -11.01 7.71
C TYR A 168 15.84 -12.21 6.78
N GLN A 169 16.88 -12.73 6.13
CA GLN A 169 16.70 -13.81 5.17
C GLN A 169 16.22 -15.11 5.84
N SER A 170 16.69 -15.44 7.02
CA SER A 170 16.29 -16.64 7.77
C SER A 170 14.95 -16.46 8.48
N GLU A 171 14.65 -15.23 8.94
CA GLU A 171 13.55 -14.96 9.85
C GLU A 171 12.32 -14.32 9.19
N MET A 172 12.42 -13.78 7.97
CA MET A 172 11.29 -13.10 7.29
C MET A 172 10.04 -13.96 7.14
N SER A 173 10.18 -15.28 7.19
CA SER A 173 9.08 -16.23 7.12
C SER A 173 8.62 -16.75 8.49
N SER A 174 9.31 -16.40 9.56
CA SER A 174 8.97 -16.82 10.92
C SER A 174 7.71 -16.08 11.42
N PRO A 175 6.75 -16.77 12.03
CA PRO A 175 5.59 -16.13 12.65
C PRO A 175 5.96 -15.34 13.92
N ILE A 176 7.07 -15.68 14.58
CA ILE A 176 7.51 -15.09 15.85
C ILE A 176 8.50 -13.96 15.60
N THR A 177 9.62 -14.23 14.92
CA THR A 177 10.72 -13.27 14.74
C THR A 177 10.54 -12.34 13.55
N GLY A 178 9.72 -12.73 12.56
CA GLY A 178 9.48 -11.93 11.35
C GLY A 178 8.92 -10.51 11.63
N GLN A 179 8.21 -10.32 12.73
CA GLN A 179 7.73 -8.99 13.13
C GLN A 179 8.88 -8.03 13.50
N ILE A 180 10.01 -8.54 13.96
CA ILE A 180 11.20 -7.76 14.32
C ILE A 180 12.13 -7.64 13.10
N SER A 181 12.44 -8.77 12.46
CA SER A 181 13.42 -8.85 11.38
C SER A 181 12.92 -8.32 10.03
N CYS A 182 11.61 -8.19 9.81
CA CYS A 182 11.09 -7.54 8.61
C CYS A 182 11.22 -6.02 8.68
N SER A 183 11.36 -5.39 7.50
CA SER A 183 11.50 -3.92 7.40
C SER A 183 10.29 -3.14 7.94
N ARG A 184 9.09 -3.72 7.86
CA ARG A 184 7.82 -3.06 8.22
C ARG A 184 7.46 -1.85 7.35
N LEU A 185 8.06 -1.74 6.16
CA LEU A 185 7.87 -0.61 5.24
C LEU A 185 6.67 -0.74 4.30
N SER A 186 6.02 -1.92 4.23
CA SER A 186 4.94 -2.14 3.26
C SER A 186 3.80 -1.13 3.35
N PRO A 187 3.25 -0.74 4.52
CA PRO A 187 2.21 0.29 4.56
C PRO A 187 2.77 1.68 4.19
N HIS A 188 4.01 1.97 4.53
CA HIS A 188 4.66 3.23 4.16
C HIS A 188 4.86 3.37 2.64
N ILE A 189 5.21 2.28 1.96
CA ILE A 189 5.30 2.23 0.49
C ILE A 189 3.90 2.39 -0.13
N ALA A 190 2.89 1.72 0.42
CA ALA A 190 1.52 1.77 -0.10
C ALA A 190 0.92 3.18 -0.03
N TYR A 191 1.16 3.91 1.07
CA TYR A 191 0.69 5.29 1.26
C TYR A 191 1.67 6.35 0.77
N GLY A 192 2.83 5.96 0.22
CA GLY A 192 3.80 6.89 -0.36
C GLY A 192 4.53 7.76 0.66
N THR A 193 4.54 7.41 1.95
CA THR A 193 5.31 8.15 2.98
C THR A 193 6.82 7.96 2.84
N ILE A 194 7.24 6.96 2.07
CA ILE A 194 8.60 6.77 1.58
C ILE A 194 8.56 6.12 0.19
N SER A 195 9.41 6.54 -0.72
CA SER A 195 9.47 5.99 -2.07
C SER A 195 10.38 4.75 -2.14
N LEU A 196 10.10 3.87 -3.11
CA LEU A 196 11.00 2.73 -3.40
C LEU A 196 12.40 3.18 -3.81
N ARG A 197 12.52 4.31 -4.52
CA ARG A 197 13.81 4.88 -4.95
C ARG A 197 14.63 5.32 -3.75
N GLU A 198 14.01 5.96 -2.79
CA GLU A 198 14.65 6.39 -1.55
C GLU A 198 15.11 5.21 -0.71
N ILE A 199 14.27 4.18 -0.55
CA ILE A 199 14.64 2.93 0.12
C ILE A 199 15.85 2.29 -0.58
N ASN A 200 15.84 2.22 -1.92
CA ASN A 200 16.94 1.66 -2.69
C ASN A 200 18.22 2.49 -2.56
N SER A 201 18.12 3.82 -2.56
CA SER A 201 19.29 4.71 -2.38
C SER A 201 19.99 4.46 -1.04
N HIS A 202 19.23 4.39 0.06
CA HIS A 202 19.76 4.04 1.37
C HIS A 202 20.37 2.63 1.41
N LEU A 203 19.64 1.65 0.84
CA LEU A 203 20.11 0.26 0.76
C LEU A 203 21.43 0.12 -0.01
N GLU A 204 21.56 0.81 -1.16
CA GLU A 204 22.79 0.78 -1.96
C GLU A 204 23.99 1.42 -1.23
N LYS A 205 23.75 2.46 -0.43
CA LYS A 205 24.79 3.05 0.44
C LYS A 205 25.23 2.04 1.48
N THR A 206 24.31 1.42 2.22
CA THR A 206 24.62 0.39 3.22
C THR A 206 25.32 -0.83 2.62
N LEU A 207 24.94 -1.27 1.40
CA LEU A 207 25.61 -2.40 0.74
C LEU A 207 27.10 -2.14 0.37
N LYS A 208 27.56 -0.88 0.37
CA LYS A 208 28.96 -0.49 0.15
C LYS A 208 29.79 -0.50 1.44
N GLU A 209 29.13 -0.57 2.59
CA GLU A 209 29.79 -0.61 3.91
C GLU A 209 30.40 -2.00 4.18
N ASP A 210 31.22 -2.08 5.23
CA ASP A 210 31.77 -3.36 5.69
C ASP A 210 30.69 -4.14 6.46
N LEU A 211 30.08 -5.10 5.78
CA LEU A 211 28.98 -5.90 6.28
C LEU A 211 29.39 -7.36 6.45
N THR A 212 28.83 -8.04 7.45
CA THR A 212 28.90 -9.49 7.53
C THR A 212 28.33 -10.14 6.27
N ILE A 213 28.81 -11.32 5.92
CA ILE A 213 28.30 -12.10 4.78
C ILE A 213 26.80 -12.33 4.92
N GLN A 214 26.34 -12.60 6.14
CA GLN A 214 24.91 -12.84 6.44
C GLN A 214 24.07 -11.59 6.20
N ASN A 215 24.49 -10.43 6.72
CA ASN A 215 23.76 -9.19 6.55
C ASN A 215 23.71 -8.78 5.08
N ARG A 216 24.84 -8.84 4.36
CA ARG A 216 24.89 -8.58 2.91
C ARG A 216 23.92 -9.47 2.12
N LYS A 217 23.80 -10.75 2.49
CA LYS A 217 22.87 -11.70 1.88
C LYS A 217 21.41 -11.35 2.18
N SER A 218 21.12 -10.95 3.41
CA SER A 218 19.81 -10.49 3.86
C SER A 218 19.38 -9.22 3.14
N LEU A 219 20.25 -8.22 3.01
CA LEU A 219 19.96 -6.97 2.30
C LEU A 219 19.75 -7.18 0.79
N LYS A 220 20.51 -8.07 0.15
CA LYS A 220 20.26 -8.47 -1.25
C LYS A 220 18.91 -9.17 -1.40
N SER A 221 18.52 -10.02 -0.43
CA SER A 221 17.19 -10.63 -0.40
C SER A 221 16.09 -9.57 -0.28
N PHE A 222 16.27 -8.58 0.59
CA PHE A 222 15.34 -7.47 0.73
C PHE A 222 15.21 -6.65 -0.58
N LYS A 223 16.33 -6.32 -1.24
CA LYS A 223 16.33 -5.65 -2.56
C LYS A 223 15.46 -6.40 -3.57
N SER A 224 15.59 -7.72 -3.61
CA SER A 224 14.75 -8.57 -4.46
C SER A 224 13.26 -8.41 -4.14
N ARG A 225 12.86 -8.19 -2.88
CA ARG A 225 11.45 -7.99 -2.50
C ARG A 225 10.89 -6.65 -2.97
N LEU A 226 11.71 -5.62 -3.10
CA LEU A 226 11.28 -4.35 -3.71
C LEU A 226 10.93 -4.55 -5.19
N ALA A 227 11.70 -5.38 -5.92
CA ALA A 227 11.36 -5.74 -7.30
C ALA A 227 10.06 -6.56 -7.37
N TRP A 228 9.89 -7.55 -6.48
CA TRP A 228 8.66 -8.35 -6.42
C TRP A 228 7.42 -7.51 -6.16
N HIS A 229 7.51 -6.48 -5.32
CA HIS A 229 6.42 -5.54 -5.10
C HIS A 229 5.91 -4.93 -6.42
N CYS A 230 6.79 -4.35 -7.23
CA CYS A 230 6.42 -3.79 -8.52
C CYS A 230 5.98 -4.85 -9.53
N HIS A 231 6.56 -6.06 -9.48
CA HIS A 231 6.17 -7.16 -10.34
C HIS A 231 4.70 -7.59 -10.12
N PHE A 232 4.26 -7.70 -8.86
CA PHE A 232 2.86 -8.03 -8.57
C PHE A 232 1.90 -6.91 -8.97
N ILE A 233 2.28 -5.65 -8.76
CA ILE A 233 1.47 -4.50 -9.23
C ILE A 233 1.37 -4.50 -10.74
N GLN A 234 2.48 -4.81 -11.46
CA GLN A 234 2.46 -4.96 -12.91
C GLN A 234 1.51 -6.07 -13.35
N LYS A 235 1.47 -7.19 -12.63
CA LYS A 235 0.57 -8.31 -12.95
C LYS A 235 -0.90 -7.89 -12.88
N ILE A 236 -1.29 -7.14 -11.84
CA ILE A 236 -2.65 -6.60 -11.70
C ILE A 236 -2.94 -5.56 -12.80
N TYR A 237 -1.96 -4.74 -13.17
CA TYR A 237 -2.11 -3.76 -14.25
C TYR A 237 -2.33 -4.43 -15.60
N ASP A 238 -1.57 -5.48 -15.90
CA ASP A 238 -1.66 -6.22 -17.17
C ASP A 238 -2.94 -7.07 -17.28
N GLU A 239 -3.44 -7.58 -16.16
CA GLU A 239 -4.58 -8.50 -16.06
C GLU A 239 -5.52 -8.10 -14.90
N PRO A 240 -6.26 -6.98 -15.01
CA PRO A 240 -7.09 -6.47 -13.90
C PRO A 240 -8.20 -7.43 -13.49
N GLU A 241 -8.63 -8.34 -14.37
CA GLU A 241 -9.67 -9.33 -14.07
C GLU A 241 -9.27 -10.30 -12.96
N ILE A 242 -7.96 -10.47 -12.67
CA ILE A 242 -7.49 -11.34 -11.56
C ILE A 242 -7.94 -10.84 -10.18
N GLU A 243 -8.46 -9.62 -10.07
CA GLU A 243 -9.15 -9.14 -8.85
C GLU A 243 -10.42 -9.95 -8.55
N LYS A 244 -11.08 -10.48 -9.57
CA LYS A 244 -12.39 -11.13 -9.45
C LYS A 244 -12.43 -12.58 -9.94
N GLN A 245 -11.46 -12.99 -10.71
CA GLN A 245 -11.45 -14.27 -11.40
C GLN A 245 -10.11 -14.99 -11.16
N ASN A 246 -10.13 -16.32 -11.22
CA ASN A 246 -8.90 -17.09 -11.10
C ASN A 246 -7.95 -16.80 -12.28
N MET A 247 -6.64 -16.79 -12.03
CA MET A 247 -5.63 -16.67 -13.11
C MET A 247 -5.77 -17.79 -14.16
N ASN A 248 -6.16 -19.00 -13.73
CA ASN A 248 -6.60 -20.07 -14.62
C ASN A 248 -8.12 -20.21 -14.48
N ARG A 249 -8.85 -19.83 -15.52
CA ARG A 249 -10.32 -19.81 -15.56
C ARG A 249 -10.97 -21.18 -15.36
N ALA A 250 -10.27 -22.26 -15.65
CA ALA A 250 -10.76 -23.61 -15.38
C ALA A 250 -11.10 -23.88 -13.91
N TYR A 251 -10.63 -23.01 -12.98
CA TYR A 251 -10.89 -23.13 -11.56
C TYR A 251 -11.95 -22.15 -11.04
N ASP A 252 -12.65 -21.40 -11.89
CA ASP A 252 -13.60 -20.36 -11.45
C ASP A 252 -14.81 -20.97 -10.72
N ASP A 253 -15.24 -22.17 -11.08
CA ASP A 253 -16.45 -22.81 -10.60
C ASP A 253 -16.24 -23.96 -9.60
N ILE A 254 -15.01 -24.23 -9.17
CA ILE A 254 -14.73 -25.37 -8.30
C ILE A 254 -15.17 -25.18 -6.84
N ARG A 255 -15.47 -23.93 -6.41
CA ARG A 255 -15.87 -23.58 -5.03
C ARG A 255 -17.17 -22.79 -5.02
N GLN A 256 -18.28 -23.44 -5.34
CA GLN A 256 -19.58 -22.78 -5.44
C GLN A 256 -20.34 -22.70 -4.11
N ASN A 257 -20.04 -23.60 -3.16
CA ASN A 257 -20.75 -23.65 -1.90
C ASN A 257 -20.08 -22.76 -0.84
N TYR A 258 -20.81 -21.78 -0.34
CA TYR A 258 -20.39 -20.95 0.77
C TYR A 258 -20.78 -21.58 2.10
N ASP A 259 -19.82 -21.80 2.98
CA ASP A 259 -20.04 -22.23 4.36
C ASP A 259 -19.69 -21.09 5.31
N GLU A 260 -20.71 -20.40 5.80
CA GLU A 260 -20.57 -19.25 6.69
C GLU A 260 -19.89 -19.62 8.01
N ARG A 261 -20.18 -20.80 8.57
CA ARG A 261 -19.57 -21.25 9.85
C ARG A 261 -18.07 -21.39 9.70
N LYS A 262 -17.60 -22.03 8.62
CA LYS A 262 -16.17 -22.16 8.32
C LYS A 262 -15.51 -20.80 8.08
N PHE A 263 -16.19 -19.91 7.35
CA PHE A 263 -15.67 -18.57 7.11
C PHE A 263 -15.55 -17.76 8.41
N LEU A 264 -16.56 -17.78 9.27
CA LEU A 264 -16.55 -17.08 10.55
C LEU A 264 -15.51 -17.67 11.52
N ALA A 265 -15.37 -19.00 11.59
CA ALA A 265 -14.33 -19.65 12.38
C ALA A 265 -12.94 -19.21 11.92
N TRP A 266 -12.67 -19.22 10.61
CA TRP A 266 -11.40 -18.75 10.05
C TRP A 266 -11.18 -17.26 10.31
N LYS A 267 -12.17 -16.44 10.03
CA LYS A 267 -12.13 -14.99 10.24
C LYS A 267 -11.85 -14.60 11.69
N ASN A 268 -12.39 -15.35 12.63
CA ASN A 268 -12.25 -15.08 14.06
C ASN A 268 -11.01 -15.73 14.70
N GLY A 269 -10.32 -16.62 13.97
CA GLY A 269 -9.22 -17.40 14.52
C GLY A 269 -9.70 -18.43 15.53
N ASP A 270 -10.76 -19.16 15.17
CA ASP A 270 -11.44 -20.17 16.00
C ASP A 270 -11.72 -21.43 15.17
N THR A 271 -10.75 -21.85 14.39
CA THR A 271 -10.84 -23.03 13.52
C THR A 271 -10.52 -24.31 14.24
N GLY A 272 -9.95 -24.24 15.44
CA GLY A 272 -9.40 -25.38 16.17
C GLY A 272 -7.99 -25.79 15.72
N TYR A 273 -7.39 -25.08 14.77
CA TYR A 273 -6.00 -25.25 14.35
C TYR A 273 -5.14 -24.16 15.00
N PRO A 274 -4.39 -24.45 16.08
CA PRO A 274 -3.79 -23.44 16.94
C PRO A 274 -2.89 -22.46 16.20
N PHE A 275 -2.13 -22.93 15.22
CA PHE A 275 -1.23 -22.08 14.44
C PHE A 275 -1.98 -21.11 13.51
N VAL A 276 -3.02 -21.58 12.85
CA VAL A 276 -3.88 -20.75 11.97
C VAL A 276 -4.58 -19.70 12.82
N ASP A 277 -5.16 -20.12 13.94
CA ASP A 277 -5.92 -19.27 14.85
C ASP A 277 -5.04 -18.18 15.48
N ALA A 278 -3.84 -18.54 15.91
CA ALA A 278 -2.87 -17.58 16.42
C ALA A 278 -2.49 -16.51 15.37
N CYS A 279 -2.22 -16.93 14.12
CA CYS A 279 -1.90 -16.03 13.03
C CYS A 279 -3.06 -15.08 12.69
N MET A 280 -4.30 -15.59 12.66
CA MET A 280 -5.48 -14.77 12.38
C MET A 280 -5.76 -13.78 13.52
N ARG A 281 -5.69 -14.21 14.76
CA ARG A 281 -5.82 -13.33 15.94
C ARG A 281 -4.74 -12.26 15.98
N TYR A 282 -3.50 -12.61 15.63
CA TYR A 282 -2.42 -11.65 15.51
C TYR A 282 -2.73 -10.59 14.43
N LEU A 283 -3.17 -11.02 13.24
CA LEU A 283 -3.55 -10.09 12.16
C LEU A 283 -4.67 -9.14 12.59
N LYS A 284 -5.73 -9.66 13.23
CA LYS A 284 -6.85 -8.84 13.75
C LYS A 284 -6.40 -7.78 14.76
N ASN A 285 -5.46 -8.13 15.63
CA ASN A 285 -5.03 -7.24 16.71
C ASN A 285 -3.96 -6.25 16.28
N ARG A 286 -3.14 -6.58 15.26
CA ARG A 286 -1.99 -5.78 14.85
C ARG A 286 -2.14 -5.11 13.48
N GLY A 287 -3.12 -5.50 12.68
CA GLY A 287 -3.31 -5.03 11.31
C GLY A 287 -2.16 -5.39 10.37
N TRP A 288 -1.25 -6.29 10.78
CA TRP A 288 -0.10 -6.71 10.00
C TRP A 288 0.26 -8.17 10.30
N ILE A 289 0.70 -8.85 9.27
CA ILE A 289 1.31 -10.18 9.36
C ILE A 289 2.33 -10.34 8.22
N ASN A 290 3.37 -11.16 8.40
CA ASN A 290 4.34 -11.37 7.35
C ASN A 290 3.72 -12.12 6.15
N PHE A 291 4.39 -12.01 4.99
CA PHE A 291 3.88 -12.58 3.74
C PHE A 291 3.62 -14.09 3.81
N ARG A 292 4.54 -14.85 4.42
CA ARG A 292 4.42 -16.31 4.49
C ARG A 292 3.19 -16.74 5.30
N MET A 293 2.93 -16.07 6.42
CA MET A 293 1.76 -16.36 7.25
C MET A 293 0.47 -15.94 6.56
N ARG A 294 0.47 -14.81 5.85
CA ARG A 294 -0.68 -14.41 5.04
C ARG A 294 -0.98 -15.44 3.95
N ALA A 295 0.04 -15.91 3.23
CA ALA A 295 -0.12 -16.96 2.23
C ALA A 295 -0.65 -18.27 2.83
N MET A 296 -0.20 -18.64 4.03
CA MET A 296 -0.70 -19.81 4.75
C MET A 296 -2.19 -19.65 5.12
N LEU A 297 -2.59 -18.48 5.63
CA LEU A 297 -4.00 -18.21 5.96
C LEU A 297 -4.93 -18.35 4.75
N VAL A 298 -4.50 -17.81 3.59
CA VAL A 298 -5.24 -17.94 2.32
C VAL A 298 -5.29 -19.40 1.87
N SER A 299 -4.15 -20.09 1.91
CA SER A 299 -4.04 -21.49 1.52
C SER A 299 -4.95 -22.39 2.38
N PHE A 300 -4.93 -22.20 3.71
CA PHE A 300 -5.78 -22.94 4.62
C PHE A 300 -7.27 -22.72 4.33
N ALA A 301 -7.69 -21.47 4.16
CA ALA A 301 -9.07 -21.15 3.83
C ALA A 301 -9.50 -21.80 2.50
N SER A 302 -8.63 -21.76 1.48
CA SER A 302 -8.97 -22.23 0.15
C SER A 302 -8.89 -23.75 -0.03
N TYR A 303 -7.96 -24.43 0.63
CA TYR A 303 -7.75 -25.87 0.44
C TYR A 303 -8.33 -26.73 1.58
N GLN A 304 -8.12 -26.37 2.82
CA GLN A 304 -8.62 -27.16 3.97
C GLN A 304 -10.08 -26.86 4.27
N LEU A 305 -10.47 -25.58 4.24
CA LEU A 305 -11.88 -25.21 4.47
C LEU A 305 -12.72 -25.21 3.20
N TRP A 306 -12.05 -25.25 2.02
CA TRP A 306 -12.70 -25.23 0.71
C TRP A 306 -13.50 -23.96 0.43
N LEU A 307 -13.09 -22.84 1.00
CA LEU A 307 -13.72 -21.53 0.80
C LEU A 307 -13.22 -20.85 -0.48
N ASP A 308 -14.10 -20.10 -1.14
CA ASP A 308 -13.71 -19.29 -2.28
C ASP A 308 -12.79 -18.14 -1.86
N TRP A 309 -11.66 -18.03 -2.50
CA TRP A 309 -10.68 -16.98 -2.23
C TRP A 309 -11.24 -15.56 -2.46
N ARG A 310 -12.21 -15.40 -3.37
CA ARG A 310 -12.88 -14.12 -3.65
C ARG A 310 -13.62 -13.56 -2.43
N LEU A 311 -14.02 -14.42 -1.50
CA LEU A 311 -14.63 -14.04 -0.23
C LEU A 311 -13.56 -13.78 0.84
N THR A 312 -12.59 -14.70 0.97
CA THR A 312 -11.58 -14.62 2.02
C THR A 312 -10.55 -13.49 1.79
N SER A 313 -10.20 -13.20 0.53
CA SER A 313 -9.26 -12.12 0.18
C SER A 313 -9.75 -10.72 0.56
N LYS A 314 -11.07 -10.50 0.57
CA LYS A 314 -11.66 -9.22 0.99
C LYS A 314 -11.47 -8.93 2.48
N TYR A 315 -11.19 -9.96 3.25
CA TYR A 315 -11.01 -9.85 4.69
C TYR A 315 -9.53 -9.67 5.10
N LEU A 316 -8.58 -10.20 4.30
CA LEU A 316 -7.14 -10.15 4.55
C LEU A 316 -6.48 -8.89 4.02
#